data_ffcb14a962a3a95dd0fe867f9d08d83d
#
_entry.id   ffcb14a962a3a95dd0fe867f9d08d83d
#
_cell.length_a   1.000
_cell.length_b   1.000
_cell.length_c   1.000
_cell.angle_alpha   90.00
_cell.angle_beta   90.00
_cell.angle_gamma   90.00
#
_symmetry.space_group_name_H-M   'P 1'
#
loop_
_entity.id
_entity.type
_entity.pdbx_description
1 polymer ?
#
loop_
_entity_poly.entity_id
_entity_poly.type
_entity_poly.pdbx_seq_one_letter_code
_entity_poly.pdbx_strand_id
1 'polypeptide(L)'
;TKSNLPASDYVINPYIGCPHGCKYCYASFMKRFTGHKEDWGTFIDIKQCNKKINVNKLKNKRVFLSSVTDCYNQFEEKYELTRSILKQLVDVNCELSISTKSKLILRDLDLLKQMKNLTVSMSINTLDENFKNDMENASSIQERLYTLKELHNNGIYTVLFMSPIFPYITNVKEIIDVSKEYIYEYWFENLNLRGSYKQTILNYIKSNYPELVNYYDEIYNKKNKQYWIELSKDIEKYCDENKIKYINYFYHEELVKNKE
;
A
#
# COMPACT_ATOMS: atom_id res chain seq x y z
N THR A 1 18.37 1.96 -3.29
CA THR A 1 18.94 1.47 -2.01
C THR A 1 18.65 -0.02 -1.88
N LYS A 2 19.55 -0.80 -1.25
CA LYS A 2 19.26 -2.18 -0.86
C LYS A 2 18.04 -2.22 0.07
N SER A 3 17.22 -3.23 -0.07
CA SER A 3 16.01 -3.43 0.73
C SER A 3 16.29 -4.33 1.93
N ASN A 4 15.60 -4.04 3.03
CA ASN A 4 15.47 -4.97 4.16
C ASN A 4 14.07 -5.64 4.17
N LEU A 5 13.24 -5.36 3.16
CA LEU A 5 11.93 -6.00 3.02
C LEU A 5 12.09 -7.40 2.44
N PRO A 6 11.41 -8.42 2.98
CA PRO A 6 11.59 -9.82 2.57
C PRO A 6 11.31 -10.09 1.09
N ALA A 7 10.39 -9.32 0.50
CA ALA A 7 9.93 -9.49 -0.88
C ALA A 7 10.69 -8.65 -1.91
N SER A 8 11.73 -7.88 -1.53
CA SER A 8 12.46 -7.04 -2.47
C SER A 8 13.96 -6.98 -2.17
N ASP A 9 14.77 -6.93 -3.23
CA ASP A 9 16.22 -6.79 -3.13
C ASP A 9 16.63 -5.30 -3.08
N TYR A 10 15.85 -4.45 -3.76
CA TYR A 10 16.07 -3.01 -3.81
C TYR A 10 14.76 -2.24 -3.65
N VAL A 11 14.86 -1.05 -3.07
CA VAL A 11 13.76 -0.07 -2.99
C VAL A 11 14.16 1.23 -3.67
N ILE A 12 13.19 1.85 -4.36
CA ILE A 12 13.30 3.17 -4.95
C ILE A 12 12.18 4.03 -4.39
N ASN A 13 12.54 5.11 -3.68
CA ASN A 13 11.61 6.10 -3.17
C ASN A 13 11.99 7.46 -3.75
N PRO A 14 11.28 7.96 -4.77
CA PRO A 14 11.59 9.24 -5.42
C PRO A 14 11.36 10.45 -4.53
N TYR A 15 10.56 10.29 -3.48
CA TYR A 15 10.17 11.32 -2.54
C TYR A 15 10.52 10.94 -1.10
N ILE A 16 10.53 11.93 -0.19
CA ILE A 16 10.51 11.74 1.27
C ILE A 16 9.26 12.44 1.79
N GLY A 17 8.50 11.77 2.66
CA GLY A 17 7.16 12.20 3.02
C GLY A 17 6.11 11.66 2.04
N CYS A 18 4.83 11.91 2.35
CA CYS A 18 3.71 11.48 1.51
C CYS A 18 2.49 12.34 1.80
N PRO A 19 2.02 13.17 0.85
CA PRO A 19 0.93 14.11 1.07
C PRO A 19 -0.45 13.46 1.12
N HIS A 20 -0.56 12.14 0.94
CA HIS A 20 -1.80 11.42 1.20
C HIS A 20 -2.21 11.49 2.68
N GLY A 21 -1.29 11.77 3.58
CA GLY A 21 -1.57 12.08 4.98
C GLY A 21 -2.34 10.99 5.74
N CYS A 22 -2.18 9.72 5.36
CA CYS A 22 -2.92 8.61 5.97
C CYS A 22 -2.74 8.60 7.49
N LYS A 23 -3.83 8.65 8.26
CA LYS A 23 -3.80 8.63 9.72
C LYS A 23 -3.24 7.33 10.32
N TYR A 24 -3.22 6.26 9.53
CA TYR A 24 -2.70 4.94 9.90
C TYR A 24 -1.32 4.63 9.29
N CYS A 25 -0.62 5.64 8.78
CA CYS A 25 0.60 5.42 8.00
C CYS A 25 1.73 4.82 8.84
N TYR A 26 2.11 3.59 8.52
CA TYR A 26 3.25 2.95 9.18
C TYR A 26 4.57 3.68 8.94
N ALA A 27 4.72 4.36 7.79
CA ALA A 27 5.93 5.07 7.41
C ALA A 27 6.15 6.38 8.21
N SER A 28 5.24 6.75 9.11
CA SER A 28 5.37 7.93 9.98
C SER A 28 6.66 7.92 10.82
N PHE A 29 7.22 6.73 11.11
CA PHE A 29 8.52 6.60 11.79
C PHE A 29 9.67 7.22 11.00
N MET A 30 9.52 7.40 9.68
CA MET A 30 10.55 8.01 8.83
C MET A 30 10.78 9.49 9.13
N LYS A 31 9.79 10.19 9.73
CA LYS A 31 9.92 11.61 10.12
C LYS A 31 11.22 11.87 10.90
N ARG A 32 11.59 10.96 11.82
CA ARG A 32 12.80 11.08 12.65
C ARG A 32 14.13 11.18 11.86
N PHE A 33 14.12 10.80 10.59
CA PHE A 33 15.30 10.83 9.72
C PHE A 33 15.28 11.99 8.72
N THR A 34 14.26 12.84 8.76
CA THR A 34 14.07 13.90 7.74
C THR A 34 14.52 15.28 8.21
N GLY A 35 14.63 15.52 9.52
CA GLY A 35 14.86 16.85 10.09
C GLY A 35 13.63 17.77 10.08
N HIS A 36 12.51 17.36 9.50
CA HIS A 36 11.27 18.13 9.47
C HIS A 36 10.63 18.28 10.85
N LYS A 37 10.14 19.49 11.15
CA LYS A 37 9.34 19.80 12.35
C LYS A 37 7.87 19.50 12.10
N GLU A 38 7.41 19.66 10.86
CA GLU A 38 6.06 19.42 10.39
C GLU A 38 5.66 17.95 10.59
N ASP A 39 4.36 17.69 10.74
CA ASP A 39 3.87 16.33 10.94
C ASP A 39 4.00 15.47 9.67
N TRP A 40 4.21 14.17 9.87
CA TRP A 40 4.22 13.23 8.76
C TRP A 40 2.88 13.27 8.02
N GLY A 41 2.95 13.42 6.71
CA GLY A 41 1.76 13.59 5.86
C GLY A 41 1.50 15.03 5.43
N THR A 42 2.21 16.01 6.00
CA THR A 42 2.04 17.43 5.67
C THR A 42 3.21 18.03 4.90
N PHE A 43 4.28 17.26 4.65
CA PHE A 43 5.43 17.67 3.86
C PHE A 43 5.83 16.64 2.83
N ILE A 44 6.58 17.07 1.83
CA ILE A 44 7.22 16.22 0.84
C ILE A 44 8.54 16.85 0.36
N ASP A 45 9.61 16.07 0.36
CA ASP A 45 10.87 16.43 -0.28
C ASP A 45 10.98 15.74 -1.63
N ILE A 46 11.37 16.52 -2.62
CA ILE A 46 11.57 16.06 -3.99
C ILE A 46 13.04 15.70 -4.15
N LYS A 47 13.32 14.43 -4.38
CA LYS A 47 14.69 13.96 -4.58
C LYS A 47 15.20 14.34 -5.95
N GLN A 48 15.86 15.46 -6.06
CA GLN A 48 16.58 15.81 -7.28
C GLN A 48 17.88 15.00 -7.33
N CYS A 49 17.93 14.01 -8.20
CA CYS A 49 19.12 13.22 -8.43
C CYS A 49 19.59 13.36 -9.90
N ASN A 50 20.69 14.06 -10.10
CA ASN A 50 21.31 14.17 -11.42
C ASN A 50 22.02 12.88 -11.88
N LYS A 51 22.09 11.87 -11.00
CA LYS A 51 22.70 10.57 -11.31
C LYS A 51 21.68 9.60 -11.87
N LYS A 52 21.99 9.00 -13.01
CA LYS A 52 21.24 7.89 -13.55
C LYS A 52 21.24 6.70 -12.58
N ILE A 53 20.14 5.95 -12.58
CA ILE A 53 20.05 4.70 -11.82
C ILE A 53 21.11 3.72 -12.35
N ASN A 54 21.82 3.06 -11.45
CA ASN A 54 22.72 1.97 -11.87
C ASN A 54 21.89 0.73 -12.19
N VAL A 55 21.35 0.69 -13.40
CA VAL A 55 20.44 -0.37 -13.87
C VAL A 55 21.10 -1.76 -13.88
N ASN A 56 22.43 -1.85 -14.00
CA ASN A 56 23.12 -3.13 -13.95
C ASN A 56 22.99 -3.83 -12.59
N LYS A 57 22.84 -3.07 -11.50
CA LYS A 57 22.58 -3.62 -10.16
C LYS A 57 21.17 -4.18 -10.00
N LEU A 58 20.24 -3.80 -10.88
CA LEU A 58 18.83 -4.17 -10.78
C LEU A 58 18.47 -5.37 -11.67
N LYS A 59 19.36 -5.79 -12.58
CA LYS A 59 19.13 -6.96 -13.45
C LYS A 59 18.87 -8.21 -12.62
N ASN A 60 17.78 -8.92 -12.94
CA ASN A 60 17.32 -10.15 -12.27
C ASN A 60 17.09 -9.95 -10.76
N LYS A 61 16.66 -8.73 -10.36
CA LYS A 61 16.37 -8.37 -8.97
C LYS A 61 14.94 -7.95 -8.82
N ARG A 62 14.41 -8.15 -7.62
CA ARG A 62 13.11 -7.65 -7.19
C ARG A 62 13.27 -6.21 -6.72
N VAL A 63 12.60 -5.30 -7.40
CA VAL A 63 12.66 -3.85 -7.15
C VAL A 63 11.30 -3.37 -6.70
N PHE A 64 11.25 -2.73 -5.54
CA PHE A 64 10.02 -2.14 -5.02
C PHE A 64 10.06 -0.62 -5.11
N LEU A 65 9.10 -0.05 -5.82
CA LEU A 65 8.90 1.38 -5.93
C LEU A 65 7.86 1.83 -4.91
N SER A 66 8.23 2.79 -4.06
CA SER A 66 7.36 3.38 -3.01
C SER A 66 7.19 2.54 -1.75
N SER A 67 8.28 2.14 -1.12
CA SER A 67 8.19 1.41 0.16
C SER A 67 7.79 2.28 1.37
N VAL A 68 8.05 3.59 1.35
CA VAL A 68 7.77 4.51 2.48
C VAL A 68 7.18 5.85 2.04
N THR A 69 6.69 5.94 0.82
CA THR A 69 6.04 7.11 0.24
C THR A 69 5.04 6.62 -0.81
N ASP A 70 4.31 7.51 -1.47
CA ASP A 70 3.60 7.17 -2.71
C ASP A 70 4.31 7.86 -3.88
N CYS A 71 4.78 7.07 -4.85
CA CYS A 71 5.52 7.60 -6.00
C CYS A 71 4.60 8.33 -7.00
N TYR A 72 3.29 8.13 -6.90
CA TYR A 72 2.28 8.83 -7.69
C TYR A 72 1.50 9.85 -6.86
N ASN A 73 2.14 10.45 -5.85
CA ASN A 73 1.56 11.56 -5.10
C ASN A 73 1.30 12.76 -6.03
N GLN A 74 0.52 13.75 -5.56
CA GLN A 74 0.10 14.90 -6.39
C GLN A 74 1.25 15.73 -6.99
N PHE A 75 2.44 15.72 -6.40
CA PHE A 75 3.60 16.46 -6.93
C PHE A 75 4.26 15.73 -8.10
N GLU A 76 4.01 14.42 -8.25
CA GLU A 76 4.53 13.64 -9.37
C GLU A 76 3.99 14.13 -10.73
N GLU A 77 2.81 14.73 -10.76
CA GLU A 77 2.27 15.35 -11.98
C GLU A 77 3.20 16.43 -12.52
N LYS A 78 3.79 17.23 -11.64
CA LYS A 78 4.71 18.32 -11.99
C LYS A 78 6.16 17.88 -12.19
N TYR A 79 6.66 17.01 -11.29
CA TYR A 79 8.09 16.71 -11.21
C TYR A 79 8.51 15.48 -11.99
N GLU A 80 7.58 14.61 -12.36
CA GLU A 80 7.78 13.41 -13.20
C GLU A 80 8.97 12.51 -12.79
N LEU A 81 9.31 12.46 -11.50
CA LEU A 81 10.43 11.65 -11.03
C LEU A 81 10.17 10.15 -11.23
N THR A 82 8.96 9.70 -10.94
CA THR A 82 8.54 8.31 -11.16
C THR A 82 8.60 7.97 -12.63
N ARG A 83 8.04 8.82 -13.49
CA ARG A 83 8.11 8.66 -14.94
C ARG A 83 9.56 8.59 -15.43
N SER A 84 10.44 9.46 -14.93
CA SER A 84 11.89 9.43 -15.26
C SER A 84 12.57 8.14 -14.79
N ILE A 85 12.18 7.58 -13.67
CA ILE A 85 12.66 6.28 -13.15
C ILE A 85 12.18 5.17 -14.08
N LEU A 86 10.89 5.13 -14.42
CA LEU A 86 10.30 4.12 -15.29
C LEU A 86 10.97 4.09 -16.67
N LYS A 87 11.24 5.26 -17.28
CA LYS A 87 12.00 5.35 -18.56
C LYS A 87 13.38 4.69 -18.49
N GLN A 88 14.02 4.68 -17.32
CA GLN A 88 15.31 4.02 -17.14
C GLN A 88 15.18 2.51 -16.90
N LEU A 89 14.00 2.04 -16.49
CA LEU A 89 13.75 0.63 -16.11
C LEU A 89 13.08 -0.20 -17.21
N VAL A 90 12.50 0.42 -18.23
CA VAL A 90 11.75 -0.28 -19.31
C VAL A 90 12.54 -1.43 -19.92
N ASP A 91 13.82 -1.23 -20.23
CA ASP A 91 14.68 -2.26 -20.84
C ASP A 91 15.45 -3.10 -19.82
N VAL A 92 15.17 -2.91 -18.53
CA VAL A 92 15.86 -3.65 -17.46
C VAL A 92 15.07 -4.91 -17.11
N ASN A 93 15.71 -6.07 -17.28
CA ASN A 93 15.09 -7.32 -16.80
C ASN A 93 15.14 -7.36 -15.27
N CYS A 94 14.13 -6.80 -14.62
CA CYS A 94 13.90 -6.86 -13.18
C CYS A 94 12.42 -7.16 -12.90
N GLU A 95 12.13 -7.64 -11.71
CA GLU A 95 10.75 -7.78 -11.22
C GLU A 95 10.38 -6.46 -10.50
N LEU A 96 9.58 -5.63 -11.16
CA LEU A 96 9.16 -4.33 -10.60
C LEU A 96 7.81 -4.45 -9.90
N SER A 97 7.76 -4.06 -8.63
CA SER A 97 6.52 -3.88 -7.89
C SER A 97 6.30 -2.40 -7.59
N ILE A 98 5.10 -1.91 -7.85
CA ILE A 98 4.68 -0.54 -7.55
C ILE A 98 3.47 -0.59 -6.63
N SER A 99 3.54 0.13 -5.49
CA SER A 99 2.37 0.33 -4.63
C SER A 99 1.94 1.79 -4.65
N THR A 100 0.65 2.03 -4.88
CA THR A 100 0.10 3.38 -4.92
C THR A 100 -1.37 3.43 -4.50
N LYS A 101 -1.84 4.62 -4.12
CA LYS A 101 -3.26 4.96 -3.91
C LYS A 101 -3.76 5.99 -4.93
N SER A 102 -3.00 6.22 -6.00
CA SER A 102 -3.23 7.32 -6.93
C SER A 102 -3.59 6.85 -8.33
N LYS A 103 -4.65 7.42 -8.89
CA LYS A 103 -5.04 7.26 -10.30
C LYS A 103 -3.98 7.79 -11.27
N LEU A 104 -3.07 8.64 -10.80
CA LEU A 104 -2.03 9.25 -11.63
C LEU A 104 -1.11 8.21 -12.31
N ILE A 105 -1.05 6.98 -11.80
CA ILE A 105 -0.31 5.88 -12.42
C ILE A 105 -0.73 5.64 -13.88
N LEU A 106 -2.00 5.91 -14.24
CA LEU A 106 -2.49 5.76 -15.61
C LEU A 106 -1.81 6.69 -16.60
N ARG A 107 -1.24 7.84 -16.15
CA ARG A 107 -0.42 8.72 -17.00
C ARG A 107 0.74 7.98 -17.65
N ASP A 108 1.30 7.01 -16.95
CA ASP A 108 2.52 6.30 -17.35
C ASP A 108 2.23 4.93 -17.97
N LEU A 109 0.97 4.67 -18.37
CA LEU A 109 0.55 3.41 -18.97
C LEU A 109 1.37 3.03 -20.22
N ASP A 110 1.83 4.02 -20.98
CA ASP A 110 2.72 3.86 -22.13
C ASP A 110 4.05 3.17 -21.77
N LEU A 111 4.60 3.44 -20.59
CA LEU A 111 5.83 2.83 -20.06
C LEU A 111 5.55 1.50 -19.35
N LEU A 112 4.48 1.46 -18.54
CA LEU A 112 4.11 0.29 -17.76
C LEU A 112 3.84 -0.93 -18.64
N LYS A 113 3.20 -0.74 -19.79
CA LYS A 113 2.94 -1.81 -20.78
C LYS A 113 4.19 -2.42 -21.41
N GLN A 114 5.31 -1.72 -21.38
CA GLN A 114 6.58 -2.22 -21.93
C GLN A 114 7.36 -3.07 -20.91
N MET A 115 6.96 -3.07 -19.65
CA MET A 115 7.65 -3.81 -18.59
C MET A 115 7.19 -5.27 -18.54
N LYS A 116 8.15 -6.21 -18.63
CA LYS A 116 7.85 -7.65 -18.72
C LYS A 116 7.34 -8.26 -17.41
N ASN A 117 7.91 -7.82 -16.29
CA ASN A 117 7.64 -8.38 -14.96
C ASN A 117 7.21 -7.26 -14.02
N LEU A 118 6.02 -6.71 -14.25
CA LEU A 118 5.45 -5.64 -13.48
C LEU A 118 4.26 -6.13 -12.65
N THR A 119 4.27 -5.80 -11.37
CA THR A 119 3.10 -5.92 -10.49
C THR A 119 2.73 -4.53 -9.98
N VAL A 120 1.47 -4.17 -10.13
CA VAL A 120 0.92 -2.94 -9.53
C VAL A 120 -0.05 -3.32 -8.43
N SER A 121 0.25 -2.91 -7.20
CA SER A 121 -0.66 -3.03 -6.07
C SER A 121 -1.30 -1.68 -5.76
N MET A 122 -2.62 -1.68 -5.57
CA MET A 122 -3.35 -0.50 -5.16
C MET A 122 -4.11 -0.77 -3.87
N SER A 123 -3.92 0.12 -2.88
CA SER A 123 -4.57 -0.07 -1.59
C SER A 123 -6.01 0.38 -1.63
N ILE A 124 -6.92 -0.52 -1.25
CA ILE A 124 -8.34 -0.25 -1.01
C ILE A 124 -8.74 -1.06 0.23
N ASN A 125 -9.15 -0.41 1.30
CA ASN A 125 -9.49 -1.05 2.57
C ASN A 125 -10.91 -0.74 3.04
N THR A 126 -11.67 -0.03 2.25
CA THR A 126 -13.09 0.29 2.47
C THR A 126 -13.76 0.62 1.15
N LEU A 127 -15.09 0.51 1.09
CA LEU A 127 -15.93 1.07 0.01
C LEU A 127 -16.68 2.32 0.48
N ASP A 128 -16.51 2.75 1.73
CA ASP A 128 -17.08 3.97 2.27
C ASP A 128 -16.15 5.16 2.02
N GLU A 129 -16.56 6.07 1.13
CA GLU A 129 -15.80 7.29 0.79
C GLU A 129 -15.69 8.25 1.99
N ASN A 130 -16.64 8.27 2.92
CA ASN A 130 -16.56 9.12 4.10
C ASN A 130 -15.44 8.64 5.03
N PHE A 131 -15.44 7.33 5.32
CA PHE A 131 -14.36 6.73 6.10
C PHE A 131 -12.99 6.94 5.43
N LYS A 132 -12.90 6.72 4.09
CA LYS A 132 -11.67 6.95 3.34
C LYS A 132 -11.22 8.42 3.44
N ASN A 133 -12.12 9.38 3.28
CA ASN A 133 -11.80 10.81 3.36
C ASN A 133 -11.38 11.24 4.76
N ASP A 134 -11.93 10.64 5.79
CA ASP A 134 -11.49 10.83 7.17
C ASP A 134 -10.08 10.29 7.41
N MET A 135 -9.69 9.23 6.72
CA MET A 135 -8.42 8.52 6.93
C MET A 135 -7.27 9.00 6.06
N GLU A 136 -7.52 9.51 4.85
CA GLU A 136 -6.47 9.82 3.88
C GLU A 136 -6.93 10.75 2.74
N ASN A 137 -5.96 11.48 2.16
CA ASN A 137 -6.15 12.42 1.04
C ASN A 137 -5.67 11.83 -0.30
N ALA A 138 -5.93 10.56 -0.56
CA ALA A 138 -5.57 9.91 -1.82
C ALA A 138 -6.77 9.91 -2.80
N SER A 139 -6.60 9.35 -4.00
CA SER A 139 -7.68 9.17 -4.98
C SER A 139 -8.91 8.52 -4.36
N SER A 140 -10.10 8.82 -4.88
CA SER A 140 -11.34 8.20 -4.42
C SER A 140 -11.33 6.68 -4.61
N ILE A 141 -12.19 5.97 -3.92
CA ILE A 141 -12.31 4.51 -4.04
C ILE A 141 -12.69 4.13 -5.47
N GLN A 142 -13.65 4.86 -6.06
CA GLN A 142 -14.08 4.63 -7.44
C GLN A 142 -12.94 4.85 -8.44
N GLU A 143 -12.14 5.91 -8.25
CA GLU A 143 -10.96 6.17 -9.10
C GLU A 143 -9.93 5.05 -8.99
N ARG A 144 -9.72 4.47 -7.79
CA ARG A 144 -8.79 3.35 -7.59
C ARG A 144 -9.30 2.07 -8.24
N LEU A 145 -10.58 1.74 -8.09
CA LEU A 145 -11.21 0.60 -8.74
C LEU A 145 -11.14 0.73 -10.27
N TYR A 146 -11.48 1.92 -10.80
CA TYR A 146 -11.33 2.22 -12.22
C TYR A 146 -9.87 2.06 -12.69
N THR A 147 -8.92 2.56 -11.92
CA THR A 147 -7.49 2.46 -12.24
C THR A 147 -7.03 1.01 -12.31
N LEU A 148 -7.42 0.17 -11.35
CA LEU A 148 -7.11 -1.26 -11.37
C LEU A 148 -7.70 -1.95 -12.59
N LYS A 149 -8.94 -1.63 -12.95
CA LYS A 149 -9.60 -2.17 -14.14
C LYS A 149 -8.87 -1.77 -15.43
N GLU A 150 -8.47 -0.50 -15.55
CA GLU A 150 -7.70 -0.02 -16.72
C GLU A 150 -6.32 -0.69 -16.80
N LEU A 151 -5.61 -0.84 -15.69
CA LEU A 151 -4.33 -1.56 -15.64
C LEU A 151 -4.50 -3.02 -16.09
N HIS A 152 -5.53 -3.70 -15.57
CA HIS A 152 -5.87 -5.08 -15.94
C HIS A 152 -6.16 -5.21 -17.44
N ASN A 153 -7.02 -4.33 -17.99
CA ASN A 153 -7.39 -4.30 -19.41
C ASN A 153 -6.17 -4.09 -20.33
N ASN A 154 -5.10 -3.50 -19.81
CA ASN A 154 -3.84 -3.29 -20.51
C ASN A 154 -2.79 -4.38 -20.22
N GLY A 155 -3.18 -5.51 -19.63
CA GLY A 155 -2.35 -6.68 -19.40
C GLY A 155 -1.36 -6.54 -18.24
N ILE A 156 -1.53 -5.58 -17.35
CA ILE A 156 -0.68 -5.37 -16.17
C ILE A 156 -1.18 -6.24 -15.03
N TYR A 157 -0.28 -6.93 -14.35
CA TYR A 157 -0.64 -7.74 -13.18
C TYR A 157 -1.08 -6.85 -12.02
N THR A 158 -2.37 -6.90 -11.72
CA THR A 158 -3.03 -6.06 -10.70
C THR A 158 -3.21 -6.80 -9.40
N VAL A 159 -2.90 -6.12 -8.31
CA VAL A 159 -3.12 -6.57 -6.95
C VAL A 159 -3.99 -5.55 -6.22
N LEU A 160 -5.05 -6.01 -5.57
CA LEU A 160 -5.78 -5.19 -4.62
C LEU A 160 -5.22 -5.48 -3.22
N PHE A 161 -4.66 -4.44 -2.60
CA PHE A 161 -4.03 -4.54 -1.29
C PHE A 161 -4.92 -3.94 -0.20
N MET A 162 -5.56 -4.80 0.58
CA MET A 162 -6.34 -4.36 1.74
C MET A 162 -5.39 -4.09 2.91
N SER A 163 -4.77 -2.91 2.90
CA SER A 163 -3.78 -2.49 3.88
C SER A 163 -4.03 -1.06 4.36
N PRO A 164 -4.32 -0.93 5.66
CA PRO A 164 -4.65 -2.00 6.61
C PRO A 164 -6.14 -2.37 6.60
N ILE A 165 -6.46 -3.59 7.04
CA ILE A 165 -7.82 -3.98 7.39
C ILE A 165 -8.17 -3.40 8.75
N PHE A 166 -9.26 -2.63 8.84
CA PHE A 166 -9.80 -2.11 10.10
C PHE A 166 -10.82 -3.10 10.67
N PRO A 167 -10.61 -3.62 11.90
CA PRO A 167 -11.56 -4.55 12.51
C PRO A 167 -12.99 -4.03 12.51
N TYR A 168 -13.94 -4.86 12.07
CA TYR A 168 -15.39 -4.58 12.02
C TYR A 168 -15.81 -3.41 11.09
N ILE A 169 -14.86 -2.74 10.41
CA ILE A 169 -15.13 -1.63 9.46
C ILE A 169 -14.85 -2.08 8.02
N THR A 170 -13.71 -2.74 7.80
CA THR A 170 -13.38 -3.25 6.46
C THR A 170 -14.22 -4.47 6.13
N ASN A 171 -15.07 -4.37 5.12
CA ASN A 171 -15.81 -5.52 4.57
C ASN A 171 -15.00 -6.19 3.44
N VAL A 172 -14.19 -7.19 3.83
CA VAL A 172 -13.28 -7.88 2.91
C VAL A 172 -14.01 -8.53 1.74
N LYS A 173 -15.13 -9.23 2.01
CA LYS A 173 -15.90 -9.95 0.98
C LYS A 173 -16.51 -9.00 -0.04
N GLU A 174 -17.08 -7.90 0.41
CA GLU A 174 -17.69 -6.90 -0.45
C GLU A 174 -16.66 -6.25 -1.39
N ILE A 175 -15.46 -5.92 -0.86
CA ILE A 175 -14.37 -5.37 -1.68
C ILE A 175 -13.92 -6.37 -2.74
N ILE A 176 -13.84 -7.66 -2.40
CA ILE A 176 -13.52 -8.71 -3.36
C ILE A 176 -14.63 -8.80 -4.43
N ASP A 177 -15.89 -8.85 -4.02
CA ASP A 177 -17.01 -9.05 -4.94
C ASP A 177 -17.13 -7.96 -6.01
N VAL A 178 -16.86 -6.71 -5.67
CA VAL A 178 -16.90 -5.61 -6.64
C VAL A 178 -15.68 -5.54 -7.56
N SER A 179 -14.62 -6.31 -7.30
CA SER A 179 -13.34 -6.16 -8.00
C SER A 179 -12.78 -7.46 -8.61
N LYS A 180 -13.29 -8.62 -8.25
CA LYS A 180 -12.72 -9.94 -8.62
C LYS A 180 -12.58 -10.21 -10.12
N GLU A 181 -13.32 -9.51 -10.97
CA GLU A 181 -13.24 -9.70 -12.43
C GLU A 181 -11.97 -9.12 -13.06
N TYR A 182 -11.30 -8.20 -12.37
CA TYR A 182 -10.11 -7.49 -12.89
C TYR A 182 -8.94 -7.43 -11.91
N ILE A 183 -8.96 -8.26 -10.85
CA ILE A 183 -7.85 -8.41 -9.91
C ILE A 183 -7.26 -9.82 -10.03
N TYR A 184 -5.94 -9.88 -10.25
CA TYR A 184 -5.24 -11.16 -10.33
C TYR A 184 -4.94 -11.76 -8.95
N GLU A 185 -4.72 -10.91 -7.94
CA GLU A 185 -4.34 -11.36 -6.61
C GLU A 185 -4.74 -10.35 -5.54
N TYR A 186 -5.12 -10.83 -4.37
CA TYR A 186 -5.45 -10.00 -3.20
C TYR A 186 -4.40 -10.15 -2.13
N TRP A 187 -4.00 -9.03 -1.53
CA TRP A 187 -3.13 -9.01 -0.37
C TRP A 187 -3.88 -8.45 0.83
N PHE A 188 -3.74 -9.13 1.98
CA PHE A 188 -4.43 -8.77 3.21
C PHE A 188 -3.42 -8.45 4.30
N GLU A 189 -3.53 -7.28 4.91
CA GLU A 189 -2.66 -6.85 6.00
C GLU A 189 -3.50 -6.31 7.15
N ASN A 190 -3.24 -6.81 8.36
CA ASN A 190 -3.94 -6.35 9.55
C ASN A 190 -3.52 -4.94 9.97
N LEU A 191 -4.46 -4.17 10.51
CA LEU A 191 -4.13 -2.89 11.15
C LEU A 191 -3.23 -3.15 12.37
N ASN A 192 -2.02 -2.59 12.33
CA ASN A 192 -1.06 -2.71 13.40
C ASN A 192 -0.92 -1.36 14.11
N LEU A 193 -1.63 -1.16 15.22
CA LEU A 193 -1.62 0.09 15.96
C LEU A 193 -0.39 0.21 16.85
N ARG A 194 0.59 0.98 16.39
CA ARG A 194 1.83 1.29 17.10
C ARG A 194 2.26 2.74 16.90
N GLY A 195 3.23 3.17 17.69
CA GLY A 195 3.79 4.52 17.57
C GLY A 195 2.75 5.63 17.76
N SER A 196 3.00 6.77 17.11
CA SER A 196 2.20 7.99 17.29
C SER A 196 0.78 7.89 16.74
N TYR A 197 0.55 7.11 15.70
CA TYR A 197 -0.78 7.01 15.09
C TYR A 197 -1.76 6.10 15.85
N LYS A 198 -1.28 5.29 16.81
CA LYS A 198 -2.17 4.44 17.63
C LYS A 198 -3.26 5.26 18.30
N GLN A 199 -2.89 6.33 19.01
CA GLN A 199 -3.86 7.14 19.74
C GLN A 199 -4.80 7.88 18.79
N THR A 200 -4.30 8.33 17.64
CA THR A 200 -5.12 8.98 16.61
C THR A 200 -6.25 8.07 16.14
N ILE A 201 -5.93 6.82 15.82
CA ILE A 201 -6.94 5.84 15.39
C ILE A 201 -7.90 5.47 16.52
N LEU A 202 -7.40 5.22 17.73
CA LEU A 202 -8.28 4.89 18.87
C LEU A 202 -9.25 6.03 19.20
N ASN A 203 -8.79 7.29 19.13
CA ASN A 203 -9.65 8.45 19.31
C ASN A 203 -10.70 8.56 18.21
N TYR A 204 -10.31 8.30 16.96
CA TYR A 204 -11.27 8.28 15.84
C TYR A 204 -12.35 7.21 16.03
N ILE A 205 -11.97 5.99 16.42
CA ILE A 205 -12.92 4.92 16.74
C ILE A 205 -13.86 5.34 17.85
N LYS A 206 -13.33 5.90 18.94
CA LYS A 206 -14.14 6.36 20.06
C LYS A 206 -15.18 7.42 19.67
N SER A 207 -14.83 8.30 18.74
CA SER A 207 -15.70 9.40 18.31
C SER A 207 -16.74 8.99 17.27
N ASN A 208 -16.40 8.08 16.35
CA ASN A 208 -17.23 7.77 15.18
C ASN A 208 -17.85 6.36 15.23
N TYR A 209 -17.31 5.44 16.04
CA TYR A 209 -17.74 4.06 16.20
C TYR A 209 -17.71 3.65 17.68
N PRO A 210 -18.45 4.34 18.56
CA PRO A 210 -18.38 4.10 20.01
C PRO A 210 -18.69 2.65 20.39
N GLU A 211 -19.52 1.95 19.61
CA GLU A 211 -19.83 0.53 19.78
C GLU A 211 -18.63 -0.39 19.56
N LEU A 212 -17.62 0.04 18.81
CA LEU A 212 -16.42 -0.75 18.53
C LEU A 212 -15.29 -0.56 19.56
N VAL A 213 -15.42 0.39 20.48
CA VAL A 213 -14.35 0.74 21.44
C VAL A 213 -13.87 -0.48 22.23
N ASN A 214 -14.79 -1.30 22.74
CA ASN A 214 -14.44 -2.49 23.50
C ASN A 214 -13.70 -3.54 22.65
N TYR A 215 -14.08 -3.73 21.38
CA TYR A 215 -13.40 -4.65 20.47
C TYR A 215 -11.99 -4.18 20.16
N TYR A 216 -11.79 -2.88 19.94
CA TYR A 216 -10.46 -2.31 19.70
C TYR A 216 -9.57 -2.38 20.95
N ASP A 217 -10.14 -2.23 22.17
CA ASP A 217 -9.42 -2.44 23.42
C ASP A 217 -8.94 -3.89 23.57
N GLU A 218 -9.81 -4.87 23.31
CA GLU A 218 -9.45 -6.30 23.33
C GLU A 218 -8.31 -6.59 22.36
N ILE A 219 -8.41 -6.13 21.13
CA ILE A 219 -7.43 -6.43 20.07
C ILE A 219 -6.07 -5.74 20.35
N TYR A 220 -6.09 -4.43 20.67
CA TYR A 220 -4.87 -3.61 20.64
C TYR A 220 -4.24 -3.31 21.99
N ASN A 221 -5.02 -3.33 23.07
CA ASN A 221 -4.51 -3.11 24.42
C ASN A 221 -4.31 -4.44 25.15
N LYS A 222 -5.30 -5.34 25.11
CA LYS A 222 -5.20 -6.68 25.70
C LYS A 222 -4.51 -7.70 24.80
N LYS A 223 -4.18 -7.31 23.55
CA LYS A 223 -3.46 -8.12 22.57
C LYS A 223 -4.15 -9.44 22.22
N ASN A 224 -5.49 -9.45 22.26
CA ASN A 224 -6.28 -10.61 21.88
C ASN A 224 -6.26 -10.78 20.36
N LYS A 225 -5.69 -11.89 19.87
CA LYS A 225 -5.56 -12.17 18.44
C LYS A 225 -6.75 -12.93 17.85
N GLN A 226 -7.76 -13.26 18.65
CA GLN A 226 -8.85 -14.15 18.21
C GLN A 226 -9.57 -13.60 16.96
N TYR A 227 -9.88 -12.29 16.94
CA TYR A 227 -10.48 -11.64 15.78
C TYR A 227 -9.68 -11.90 14.48
N TRP A 228 -8.37 -11.74 14.53
CA TRP A 228 -7.52 -11.92 13.35
C TRP A 228 -7.40 -13.39 12.92
N ILE A 229 -7.42 -14.31 13.89
CA ILE A 229 -7.42 -15.76 13.62
C ILE A 229 -8.72 -16.18 12.90
N GLU A 230 -9.86 -15.68 13.39
CA GLU A 230 -11.17 -15.95 12.79
C GLU A 230 -11.27 -15.33 11.40
N LEU A 231 -10.92 -14.05 11.26
CA LEU A 231 -10.93 -13.36 9.97
C LEU A 231 -10.00 -14.04 8.95
N SER A 232 -8.82 -14.50 9.38
CA SER A 232 -7.90 -15.24 8.51
C SER A 232 -8.54 -16.50 7.93
N LYS A 233 -9.24 -17.28 8.77
CA LYS A 233 -9.95 -18.49 8.35
C LYS A 233 -11.12 -18.17 7.42
N ASP A 234 -11.85 -17.09 7.70
CA ASP A 234 -12.97 -16.65 6.86
C ASP A 234 -12.50 -16.18 5.48
N ILE A 235 -11.35 -15.48 5.42
CA ILE A 235 -10.72 -15.07 4.17
C ILE A 235 -10.27 -16.30 3.38
N GLU A 236 -9.55 -17.22 4.02
CA GLU A 236 -9.07 -18.47 3.40
C GLU A 236 -10.25 -19.23 2.78
N LYS A 237 -11.27 -19.53 3.58
CA LYS A 237 -12.47 -20.24 3.12
C LYS A 237 -13.12 -19.52 1.93
N TYR A 238 -13.32 -18.20 2.02
CA TYR A 238 -13.97 -17.43 0.98
C TYR A 238 -13.16 -17.40 -0.32
N CYS A 239 -11.84 -17.21 -0.21
CA CYS A 239 -10.96 -17.19 -1.37
C CYS A 239 -10.88 -18.56 -2.06
N ASP A 240 -10.79 -19.65 -1.28
CA ASP A 240 -10.74 -21.02 -1.83
C ASP A 240 -12.06 -21.39 -2.54
N GLU A 241 -13.22 -21.11 -1.93
CA GLU A 241 -14.53 -21.35 -2.52
C GLU A 241 -14.73 -20.57 -3.85
N ASN A 242 -14.15 -19.37 -3.95
CA ASN A 242 -14.26 -18.50 -5.13
C ASN A 242 -13.04 -18.59 -6.07
N LYS A 243 -12.06 -19.45 -5.80
CA LYS A 243 -10.81 -19.62 -6.59
C LYS A 243 -10.03 -18.32 -6.73
N ILE A 244 -9.98 -17.53 -5.67
CA ILE A 244 -9.29 -16.23 -5.61
C ILE A 244 -7.87 -16.45 -5.14
N LYS A 245 -6.89 -15.94 -5.90
CA LYS A 245 -5.49 -15.94 -5.49
C LYS A 245 -5.25 -14.86 -4.46
N TYR A 246 -4.59 -15.20 -3.35
CA TYR A 246 -4.33 -14.25 -2.28
C TYR A 246 -3.05 -14.54 -1.50
N ILE A 247 -2.55 -13.50 -0.81
CA ILE A 247 -1.51 -13.60 0.21
C ILE A 247 -2.03 -12.93 1.49
N ASN A 248 -1.93 -13.65 2.60
CA ASN A 248 -2.27 -13.13 3.91
C ASN A 248 -0.99 -12.72 4.67
N TYR A 249 -0.85 -11.42 4.94
CA TYR A 249 0.28 -10.83 5.68
C TYR A 249 -0.05 -10.55 7.15
N PHE A 250 -1.09 -11.14 7.71
CA PHE A 250 -1.40 -10.93 9.13
C PHE A 250 -0.20 -11.31 9.98
N TYR A 251 0.21 -10.40 10.86
CA TYR A 251 1.40 -10.54 11.71
C TYR A 251 2.72 -10.77 10.98
N HIS A 252 2.84 -10.33 9.73
CA HIS A 252 4.09 -10.49 8.98
C HIS A 252 5.34 -9.97 9.73
N GLU A 253 5.19 -8.99 10.63
CA GLU A 253 6.28 -8.48 11.47
C GLU A 253 6.79 -9.50 12.48
N GLU A 254 5.93 -10.42 12.97
CA GLU A 254 6.35 -11.51 13.84
C GLU A 254 7.11 -12.56 13.06
N LEU A 255 6.72 -12.78 11.79
CA LEU A 255 7.40 -13.73 10.91
C LEU A 255 8.76 -13.21 10.42
N VAL A 256 8.93 -11.90 10.31
CA VAL A 256 10.21 -11.28 9.90
C VAL A 256 11.23 -11.31 11.03
N LYS A 257 10.81 -11.08 12.28
CA LYS A 257 11.69 -11.10 13.45
C LYS A 257 12.23 -12.51 13.77
N ASN A 258 11.56 -13.56 13.35
CA ASN A 258 11.98 -14.94 13.57
C ASN A 258 12.97 -15.46 12.53
N LYS A 259 13.49 -14.60 11.65
CA LYS A 259 14.50 -14.95 10.62
C LYS A 259 15.87 -14.33 10.86
N GLU A 260 16.10 -13.73 12.05
CA GLU A 260 17.43 -13.30 12.50
C GLU A 260 18.12 -14.37 13.33
#